data_b0f632e3efb0469c0bae0734f5b459e2
#
_entry.id   b0f632e3efb0469c0bae0734f5b459e2
#
_cell.length_a   1.000
_cell.length_b   1.000
_cell.length_c   1.000
_cell.angle_alpha   90.00
_cell.angle_beta   90.00
_cell.angle_gamma   90.00
#
_symmetry.space_group_name_H-M   'P 1'
#
loop_
_entity.id
_entity.type
_entity.pdbx_description
1 polymer ?
#
loop_
_entity_poly.entity_id
_entity_poly.type
_entity_poly.pdbx_seq_one_letter_code
_entity_poly.pdbx_strand_id
1 'polypeptide(L)'
;MAQTGSSSRSAAAVTSSGPPAVIGDPAAYRVSRTQPPERVKLLEFVRSDRLRVEWPVLAPLDRREARLLDTAGKPMPFEVPVAEGPDGKTLVVELPLAPFGRGGYSIELTAASSGRTEQRRLTFMVK
;
A
#
# COMPACT_ATOMS: atom_id res chain seq x y z
N MET A 1 -32.30 7.62 -16.32
CA MET A 1 -31.72 7.25 -16.33
C MET A 1 -31.21 7.16 -16.58
N ALA A 2 -31.29 6.77 -16.23
CA ALA A 2 -30.70 6.36 -16.28
C ALA A 2 -30.12 6.06 -16.47
N GLN A 3 -30.13 5.75 -16.33
CA GLN A 3 -29.53 5.29 -16.43
C GLN A 3 -29.12 4.92 -16.83
N THR A 4 -29.39 4.74 -16.65
CA THR A 4 -28.91 4.19 -16.95
C THR A 4 -28.28 3.90 -17.20
N GLY A 5 -28.57 3.64 -17.08
CA GLY A 5 -28.01 3.20 -17.14
C GLY A 5 -27.42 2.95 -17.16
N SER A 6 -27.47 2.79 -17.20
CA SER A 6 -26.83 2.41 -17.14
C SER A 6 -26.16 2.22 -17.21
N SER A 7 -26.26 1.99 -17.16
CA SER A 7 -25.57 1.65 -17.08
C SER A 7 -24.84 1.44 -17.20
N SER A 8 -24.84 1.23 -17.20
CA SER A 8 -24.12 0.88 -17.11
C SER A 8 -23.33 0.75 -17.20
N ARG A 9 -23.22 0.59 -17.06
CA ARG A 9 -22.33 0.32 -16.91
C ARG A 9 -21.61 -0.18 -16.84
N SER A 10 -21.34 -0.42 -16.62
CA SER A 10 -20.47 -0.87 -16.26
C SER A 10 -19.76 -1.02 -15.88
N ALA A 11 -19.66 -1.38 -15.65
CA ALA A 11 -18.87 -1.63 -15.11
C ALA A 11 -18.35 -1.44 -14.68
N ALA A 12 -18.33 -1.57 -14.45
CA ALA A 12 -17.76 -1.47 -13.88
C ALA A 12 -17.65 -1.01 -13.40
N ALA A 13 -17.80 -1.06 -13.33
CA ALA A 13 -17.63 -0.68 -12.76
C ALA A 13 -17.76 -0.41 -12.08
N VAL A 14 -17.31 -1.12 -12.32
CA VAL A 14 -17.58 -0.85 -11.27
C VAL A 14 -18.19 0.20 -10.94
N THR A 15 -18.75 0.37 -11.14
CA THR A 15 -19.02 1.41 -10.61
C THR A 15 -19.28 1.63 -9.32
N SER A 16 -18.59 1.95 -8.68
CA SER A 16 -18.78 2.22 -7.31
C SER A 16 -19.71 3.40 -7.11
N SER A 17 -20.72 3.22 -6.33
CA SER A 17 -21.63 4.30 -5.98
C SER A 17 -21.13 5.11 -4.80
N GLY A 18 -20.02 4.75 -4.18
CA GLY A 18 -19.49 5.43 -3.02
C GLY A 18 -18.64 6.65 -3.38
N PRO A 19 -18.17 7.38 -2.38
CA PRO A 19 -17.27 8.50 -2.60
C PRO A 19 -15.95 8.02 -3.21
N PRO A 20 -15.19 8.92 -3.86
CA PRO A 20 -13.91 8.54 -4.47
C PRO A 20 -12.94 7.99 -3.43
N ALA A 21 -12.06 7.12 -3.87
CA ALA A 21 -11.03 6.56 -3.00
C ALA A 21 -10.06 7.65 -2.54
N VAL A 22 -9.51 7.48 -1.35
CA VAL A 22 -8.52 8.37 -0.77
C VAL A 22 -7.11 7.95 -1.16
N ILE A 23 -6.90 6.62 -1.26
CA ILE A 23 -5.61 6.03 -1.58
C ILE A 23 -5.77 5.13 -2.79
N GLY A 24 -4.83 5.21 -3.72
CA GLY A 24 -4.82 4.35 -4.91
C GLY A 24 -4.10 3.04 -4.68
N ASP A 25 -3.92 2.29 -5.75
CA ASP A 25 -3.26 1.00 -5.71
C ASP A 25 -1.76 1.14 -5.48
N PRO A 26 -1.16 0.25 -4.69
CA PRO A 26 0.26 0.35 -4.40
C PRO A 26 1.15 -0.10 -5.54
N ALA A 27 2.34 0.46 -5.60
CA ALA A 27 3.43 -0.01 -6.43
C ALA A 27 4.56 -0.46 -5.52
N ALA A 28 5.08 -1.65 -5.76
CA ALA A 28 6.13 -2.23 -4.93
C ALA A 28 7.45 -2.26 -5.68
N TYR A 29 8.53 -2.00 -4.95
CA TYR A 29 9.88 -1.94 -5.51
C TYR A 29 10.84 -2.73 -4.65
N ARG A 30 11.81 -3.38 -5.30
CA ARG A 30 12.95 -3.97 -4.62
C ARG A 30 14.07 -2.95 -4.62
N VAL A 31 14.59 -2.65 -3.44
CA VAL A 31 15.68 -1.70 -3.29
C VAL A 31 16.92 -2.46 -2.83
N SER A 32 18.03 -2.27 -3.52
CA SER A 32 19.31 -2.86 -3.14
C SER A 32 20.35 -1.76 -3.03
N ARG A 33 21.49 -2.10 -2.41
CA ARG A 33 22.57 -1.11 -2.23
C ARG A 33 23.26 -0.71 -3.53
N THR A 34 23.23 -1.61 -4.51
CA THR A 34 24.06 -1.48 -5.70
C THR A 34 23.30 -1.13 -6.95
N GLN A 35 21.98 -1.12 -6.89
CA GLN A 35 21.14 -0.89 -8.06
C GLN A 35 20.01 0.05 -7.74
N PRO A 36 19.49 0.77 -8.74
CA PRO A 36 18.32 1.61 -8.52
C PRO A 36 17.09 0.76 -8.15
N PRO A 37 16.07 1.36 -7.56
CA PRO A 37 14.85 0.63 -7.21
C PRO A 37 14.23 -0.03 -8.44
N GLU A 38 13.84 -1.29 -8.28
CA GLU A 38 13.25 -2.08 -9.35
C GLU A 38 11.78 -2.35 -9.05
N ARG A 39 10.90 -1.96 -9.96
CA ARG A 39 9.49 -2.25 -9.84
C ARG A 39 9.27 -3.75 -9.92
N VAL A 40 8.55 -4.32 -8.96
CA VAL A 40 8.30 -5.76 -8.94
C VAL A 40 6.80 -6.03 -8.95
N LYS A 41 6.42 -7.10 -9.64
CA LYS A 41 5.04 -7.58 -9.66
C LYS A 41 4.87 -8.78 -8.75
N LEU A 42 5.90 -9.63 -8.67
CA LEU A 42 5.90 -10.76 -7.76
C LEU A 42 6.47 -10.30 -6.43
N LEU A 43 5.66 -10.36 -5.40
CA LEU A 43 6.01 -9.81 -4.09
C LEU A 43 6.74 -10.84 -3.23
N GLU A 44 7.88 -11.32 -3.76
CA GLU A 44 8.78 -12.23 -3.08
C GLU A 44 10.16 -11.58 -2.99
N PHE A 45 10.73 -11.62 -1.80
CA PHE A 45 11.98 -10.92 -1.50
C PHE A 45 12.88 -11.84 -0.69
N VAL A 46 14.18 -11.51 -0.68
CA VAL A 46 15.13 -12.13 0.23
C VAL A 46 15.48 -11.15 1.33
N ARG A 47 16.06 -11.66 2.43
CA ARG A 47 16.30 -10.83 3.62
C ARG A 47 17.28 -9.68 3.39
N SER A 48 18.13 -9.77 2.38
CA SER A 48 19.05 -8.68 2.04
C SER A 48 18.38 -7.57 1.26
N ASP A 49 17.16 -7.77 0.79
CA ASP A 49 16.41 -6.74 0.06
C ASP A 49 15.80 -5.74 1.03
N ARG A 50 15.45 -4.58 0.49
CA ARG A 50 14.54 -3.64 1.13
C ARG A 50 13.31 -3.55 0.27
N LEU A 51 12.16 -3.51 0.91
CA LEU A 51 10.88 -3.33 0.22
C LEU A 51 10.49 -1.86 0.28
N ARG A 52 10.18 -1.30 -0.87
CA ARG A 52 9.62 0.06 -0.95
C ARG A 52 8.25 -0.03 -1.57
N VAL A 53 7.25 0.54 -0.91
CA VAL A 53 5.88 0.57 -1.41
C VAL A 53 5.44 2.01 -1.52
N GLU A 54 4.84 2.35 -2.66
CA GLU A 54 4.30 3.68 -2.91
C GLU A 54 2.81 3.59 -3.15
N TRP A 55 2.05 4.38 -2.41
CA TRP A 55 0.60 4.49 -2.59
C TRP A 55 0.26 5.88 -3.10
N PRO A 56 -0.45 6.00 -4.23
CA PRO A 56 -0.93 7.32 -4.67
C PRO A 56 -1.92 7.90 -3.67
N VAL A 57 -1.78 9.19 -3.40
CA VAL A 57 -2.70 9.93 -2.54
C VAL A 57 -3.69 10.65 -3.45
N LEU A 58 -4.96 10.34 -3.30
CA LEU A 58 -6.01 10.84 -4.19
C LEU A 58 -6.82 11.97 -3.57
N ALA A 59 -6.62 12.26 -2.28
CA ALA A 59 -7.28 13.34 -1.57
C ALA A 59 -6.38 13.81 -0.42
N PRO A 60 -6.54 15.05 0.05
CA PRO A 60 -5.75 15.53 1.18
C PRO A 60 -5.95 14.66 2.41
N LEU A 61 -4.88 14.30 3.09
CA LEU A 61 -4.92 13.39 4.23
C LEU A 61 -4.84 14.14 5.55
N ASP A 62 -5.74 13.78 6.47
CA ASP A 62 -5.70 14.24 7.86
C ASP A 62 -4.86 13.31 8.71
N ARG A 63 -4.78 12.04 8.33
CA ARG A 63 -4.11 11.02 9.10
C ARG A 63 -3.55 9.95 8.18
N ARG A 64 -2.38 9.43 8.53
CA ARG A 64 -1.76 8.31 7.83
C ARG A 64 -0.91 7.53 8.80
N GLU A 65 -1.03 6.21 8.74
CA GLU A 65 -0.18 5.34 9.55
C GLU A 65 -0.12 3.97 8.89
N ALA A 66 0.94 3.24 9.18
CA ALA A 66 1.12 1.91 8.65
C ALA A 66 1.59 0.99 9.77
N ARG A 67 1.24 -0.28 9.66
CA ARG A 67 1.74 -1.29 10.57
C ARG A 67 2.04 -2.57 9.82
N LEU A 68 2.89 -3.39 10.41
CA LEU A 68 3.28 -4.66 9.83
C LEU A 68 2.53 -5.76 10.55
N LEU A 69 1.95 -6.68 9.75
CA LEU A 69 1.24 -7.84 10.28
C LEU A 69 2.05 -9.09 9.95
N ASP A 70 2.03 -10.06 10.87
CA ASP A 70 2.72 -11.32 10.65
C ASP A 70 1.85 -12.28 9.83
N THR A 71 2.33 -13.52 9.66
CA THR A 71 1.65 -14.54 8.88
C THR A 71 0.24 -14.82 9.40
N ALA A 72 0.04 -14.66 10.68
CA ALA A 72 -1.27 -14.89 11.30
C ALA A 72 -2.16 -13.64 11.27
N GLY A 73 -1.67 -12.54 10.70
CA GLY A 73 -2.42 -11.29 10.64
C GLY A 73 -2.35 -10.48 11.91
N LYS A 74 -1.43 -10.79 12.82
CA LYS A 74 -1.28 -10.05 14.07
C LYS A 74 -0.29 -8.91 13.89
N PRO A 75 -0.55 -7.74 14.49
CA PRO A 75 0.41 -6.64 14.44
C PRO A 75 1.72 -7.03 15.09
N MET A 76 2.82 -6.69 14.43
CA MET A 76 4.16 -6.92 14.95
C MET A 76 4.63 -5.68 15.70
N PRO A 77 5.46 -5.85 16.74
CA PRO A 77 6.01 -4.71 17.49
C PRO A 77 7.14 -4.04 16.69
N PHE A 78 6.82 -3.59 15.50
CA PHE A 78 7.77 -2.98 14.58
C PHE A 78 7.14 -1.72 14.02
N GLU A 79 7.80 -0.61 14.24
CA GLU A 79 7.29 0.68 13.78
C GLU A 79 7.55 0.84 12.29
N VAL A 80 6.49 1.15 11.54
CA VAL A 80 6.57 1.32 10.09
C VAL A 80 6.39 2.81 9.79
N PRO A 81 7.47 3.51 9.47
CA PRO A 81 7.34 4.93 9.14
C PRO A 81 6.69 5.13 7.78
N VAL A 82 5.84 6.13 7.68
CA VAL A 82 5.19 6.51 6.44
C VAL A 82 5.66 7.91 6.10
N ALA A 83 6.25 8.07 4.92
CA ALA A 83 6.76 9.35 4.46
C ALA A 83 5.97 9.81 3.24
N GLU A 84 5.98 11.11 2.99
CA GLU A 84 5.45 11.64 1.75
C GLU A 84 6.55 11.67 0.70
N GLY A 85 6.18 11.35 -0.52
CA GLY A 85 7.09 11.48 -1.65
C GLY A 85 7.36 12.94 -1.97
N PRO A 86 8.34 13.21 -2.86
CA PRO A 86 8.75 14.58 -3.17
C PRO A 86 7.63 15.46 -3.72
N ASP A 87 6.66 14.85 -4.39
CA ASP A 87 5.55 15.60 -5.00
C ASP A 87 4.38 15.81 -4.02
N GLY A 88 4.45 15.23 -2.83
CA GLY A 88 3.36 15.29 -1.85
C GLY A 88 2.12 14.50 -2.25
N LYS A 89 2.19 13.73 -3.34
CA LYS A 89 1.05 12.99 -3.87
C LYS A 89 1.20 11.49 -3.72
N THR A 90 2.20 11.05 -2.99
CA THR A 90 2.50 9.64 -2.79
C THR A 90 2.90 9.41 -1.34
N LEU A 91 2.40 8.32 -0.75
CA LEU A 91 2.91 7.85 0.53
C LEU A 91 3.92 6.75 0.27
N VAL A 92 5.03 6.78 0.98
CA VAL A 92 6.14 5.85 0.79
C VAL A 92 6.41 5.13 2.09
N VAL A 93 6.48 3.80 2.00
CA VAL A 93 6.90 2.94 3.11
C VAL A 93 8.11 2.15 2.65
N GLU A 94 9.21 2.21 3.40
CA GLU A 94 10.39 1.38 3.14
C GLU A 94 10.68 0.52 4.34
N LEU A 95 10.90 -0.77 4.08
CA LEU A 95 11.19 -1.74 5.12
C LEU A 95 12.46 -2.50 4.80
N PRO A 96 13.46 -2.51 5.71
CA PRO A 96 14.55 -3.46 5.60
C PRO A 96 14.01 -4.85 5.99
N LEU A 97 14.32 -5.86 5.21
CA LEU A 97 13.79 -7.19 5.44
C LEU A 97 14.71 -8.07 6.26
N ALA A 98 15.92 -7.59 6.55
CA ALA A 98 16.89 -8.36 7.32
C ALA A 98 16.40 -8.81 8.72
N PRO A 99 15.63 -7.99 9.45
CA PRO A 99 15.14 -8.40 10.77
C PRO A 99 14.06 -9.48 10.75
N PHE A 100 13.46 -9.76 9.58
CA PHE A 100 12.30 -10.65 9.53
C PHE A 100 12.70 -12.05 9.12
N GLY A 101 12.04 -13.05 9.70
CA GLY A 101 12.22 -14.43 9.30
C GLY A 101 11.48 -14.73 8.00
N ARG A 102 11.69 -15.94 7.50
CA ARG A 102 10.96 -16.41 6.32
C ARG A 102 9.47 -16.48 6.62
N GLY A 103 8.68 -16.10 5.67
CA GLY A 103 7.23 -16.19 5.81
C GLY A 103 6.51 -15.06 5.11
N GLY A 104 5.19 -15.05 5.26
CA GLY A 104 4.34 -14.03 4.69
C GLY A 104 4.05 -12.92 5.68
N TYR A 105 4.05 -11.70 5.18
CA TYR A 105 3.78 -10.51 5.99
C TYR A 105 2.88 -9.58 5.21
N SER A 106 2.25 -8.65 5.91
CA SER A 106 1.41 -7.63 5.27
C SER A 106 1.73 -6.27 5.84
N ILE A 107 1.78 -5.27 4.96
CA ILE A 107 1.78 -3.87 5.38
C ILE A 107 0.34 -3.40 5.31
N GLU A 108 -0.19 -2.88 6.42
CA GLU A 108 -1.52 -2.32 6.47
C GLU A 108 -1.42 -0.82 6.61
N LEU A 109 -1.87 -0.11 5.59
CA LEU A 109 -1.87 1.35 5.57
C LEU A 109 -3.26 1.84 5.92
N THR A 110 -3.33 2.77 6.87
CA THR A 110 -4.58 3.45 7.24
C THR A 110 -4.42 4.92 6.90
N ALA A 111 -5.38 5.45 6.16
CA ALA A 111 -5.37 6.86 5.78
C ALA A 111 -6.77 7.43 5.95
N ALA A 112 -6.83 8.67 6.42
CA ALA A 112 -8.10 9.35 6.64
C ALA A 112 -8.11 10.70 5.94
N SER A 113 -9.27 11.06 5.41
CA SER A 113 -9.49 12.33 4.74
C SER A 113 -10.94 12.76 4.98
N SER A 114 -11.12 13.93 5.58
CA SER A 114 -12.45 14.53 5.78
C SER A 114 -13.44 13.57 6.43
N GLY A 115 -13.01 12.89 7.50
CA GLY A 115 -13.85 11.98 8.26
C GLY A 115 -13.98 10.59 7.66
N ARG A 116 -13.39 10.33 6.51
CA ARG A 116 -13.37 9.00 5.89
C ARG A 116 -12.05 8.32 6.18
N THR A 117 -12.11 7.04 6.51
CA THR A 117 -10.92 6.23 6.77
C THR A 117 -10.88 5.09 5.78
N GLU A 118 -9.73 4.88 5.16
CA GLU A 118 -9.49 3.75 4.26
C GLU A 118 -8.30 2.96 4.73
N GLN A 119 -8.39 1.65 4.55
CA GLN A 119 -7.29 0.74 4.84
C GLN A 119 -6.91 0.02 3.56
N ARG A 120 -5.62 -0.11 3.35
CA ARG A 120 -5.05 -0.86 2.24
C ARG A 120 -4.03 -1.82 2.79
N ARG A 121 -3.96 -2.99 2.18
CA ARG A 121 -3.04 -4.03 2.63
C ARG A 121 -2.24 -4.54 1.45
N LEU A 122 -0.94 -4.70 1.66
CA LEU A 122 -0.06 -5.32 0.68
C LEU A 122 0.63 -6.49 1.35
N THR A 123 0.45 -7.68 0.78
CA THR A 123 1.06 -8.91 1.32
C THR A 123 2.30 -9.25 0.50
N PHE A 124 3.36 -9.65 1.20
CA PHE A 124 4.62 -10.02 0.56
C PHE A 124 5.24 -11.22 1.28
N MET A 125 6.18 -11.87 0.60
CA MET A 125 6.87 -13.05 1.15
C MET A 125 8.34 -12.75 1.32
N VAL A 126 8.90 -13.23 2.43
CA VAL A 126 10.34 -13.24 2.67
C VAL A 126 10.81 -14.69 2.57
N LYS A 127 11.74 -14.92 1.66
CA LYS A 127 12.29 -16.26 1.41
C LYS A 127 13.57 -16.53 2.18
#